data_f419e858bcb411c9519b1e8dd39f09db
#
_entry.id   f419e858bcb411c9519b1e8dd39f09db
#
_cell.length_a   1.000
_cell.length_b   1.000
_cell.length_c   1.000
_cell.angle_alpha   90.00
_cell.angle_beta   90.00
_cell.angle_gamma   90.00
#
_symmetry.space_group_name_H-M   'P 1'
#
loop_
_entity.id
_entity.type
_entity.pdbx_description
1 polymer ?
#
loop_
_entity_poly.entity_id
_entity_poly.type
_entity_poly.pdbx_seq_one_letter_code
_entity_poly.pdbx_strand_id
1 'polypeptide(L)'
;MSNTSLVIKRIDFEESSLILNVLDEDGFTSLMVKGAKRKNSDKLAICEPLTIIQYEKTKSKFPSLTEGVVKESYREIKEDLFKYSIASVILEYIYTLKDAISDYKSLYNLTIMTLDELKHNSDSPEDSLFRFEALLTRFLGIGLKKEYLREHYEASMELLDNLDSLYQGETIKNKQILRDFFINYYKNEMGLNLKSKKLYLSLIEV
;
A
#
# COMPACT_ATOMS: atom_id res chain seq x y z
N MET A 1 -8.93 -14.43 -20.83
CA MET A 1 -9.31 -13.08 -20.38
C MET A 1 -8.09 -12.49 -19.71
N SER A 2 -7.69 -11.31 -20.13
CA SER A 2 -6.54 -10.61 -19.58
C SER A 2 -6.94 -9.93 -18.26
N ASN A 3 -6.15 -10.11 -17.21
CA ASN A 3 -6.35 -9.49 -15.90
C ASN A 3 -5.37 -8.31 -15.75
N THR A 4 -5.76 -7.28 -15.00
CA THR A 4 -4.88 -6.15 -14.68
C THR A 4 -4.85 -6.01 -13.16
N SER A 5 -3.65 -6.07 -12.56
CA SER A 5 -3.50 -6.04 -11.10
C SER A 5 -2.22 -5.31 -10.70
N LEU A 6 -2.23 -4.75 -9.49
CA LEU A 6 -1.03 -4.20 -8.84
C LEU A 6 -0.28 -5.32 -8.12
N VAL A 7 1.03 -5.43 -8.34
CA VAL A 7 1.90 -6.34 -7.60
C VAL A 7 2.17 -5.74 -6.21
N ILE A 8 1.62 -6.39 -5.18
CA ILE A 8 1.75 -5.97 -3.78
C ILE A 8 3.03 -6.54 -3.15
N LYS A 9 3.30 -7.82 -3.42
CA LYS A 9 4.42 -8.53 -2.80
C LYS A 9 4.91 -9.65 -3.68
N ARG A 10 6.23 -9.88 -3.70
CA ARG A 10 6.83 -11.09 -4.26
C ARG A 10 7.46 -11.93 -3.14
N ILE A 11 7.43 -13.23 -3.30
CA ILE A 11 7.97 -14.19 -2.37
C ILE A 11 8.79 -15.20 -3.19
N ASP A 12 10.00 -15.50 -2.74
CA ASP A 12 10.83 -16.54 -3.34
C ASP A 12 10.16 -17.91 -3.16
N PHE A 13 10.09 -18.67 -4.22
CA PHE A 13 9.52 -20.00 -4.24
C PHE A 13 10.39 -20.92 -5.11
N GLU A 14 10.82 -22.04 -4.53
CA GLU A 14 11.80 -22.96 -5.13
C GLU A 14 13.07 -22.21 -5.64
N GLU A 15 13.90 -22.88 -6.40
CA GLU A 15 15.18 -22.31 -6.87
C GLU A 15 14.99 -21.19 -7.89
N SER A 16 14.00 -21.30 -8.79
CA SER A 16 13.87 -20.42 -9.94
C SER A 16 12.52 -19.70 -10.07
N SER A 17 11.58 -19.94 -9.16
CA SER A 17 10.21 -19.42 -9.25
C SER A 17 9.95 -18.32 -8.22
N LEU A 18 8.89 -17.54 -8.47
CA LEU A 18 8.36 -16.53 -7.54
C LEU A 18 6.87 -16.77 -7.35
N ILE A 19 6.36 -16.40 -6.17
CA ILE A 19 4.93 -16.19 -5.94
C ILE A 19 4.69 -14.67 -5.87
N LEU A 20 3.78 -14.19 -6.70
CA LEU A 20 3.30 -12.81 -6.65
C LEU A 20 1.96 -12.77 -5.92
N ASN A 21 1.83 -11.86 -4.98
CA ASN A 21 0.54 -11.47 -4.45
C ASN A 21 0.13 -10.17 -5.17
N VAL A 22 -0.97 -10.24 -5.88
CA VAL A 22 -1.49 -9.12 -6.67
C VAL A 22 -2.88 -8.73 -6.17
N LEU A 23 -3.22 -7.46 -6.34
CA LEU A 23 -4.52 -6.88 -6.00
C LEU A 23 -5.15 -6.27 -7.26
N ASP A 24 -6.43 -6.55 -7.47
CA ASP A 24 -7.29 -5.89 -8.44
C ASP A 24 -8.67 -5.58 -7.84
N GLU A 25 -9.63 -5.15 -8.65
CA GLU A 25 -10.98 -4.83 -8.19
C GLU A 25 -11.77 -6.05 -7.67
N ASP A 26 -11.37 -7.27 -8.09
CA ASP A 26 -12.01 -8.52 -7.66
C ASP A 26 -11.36 -9.10 -6.39
N GLY A 27 -10.20 -8.58 -5.99
CA GLY A 27 -9.51 -8.97 -4.75
C GLY A 27 -8.06 -9.40 -4.92
N PHE A 28 -7.61 -10.23 -3.97
CA PHE A 28 -6.24 -10.74 -3.96
C PHE A 28 -6.11 -12.05 -4.72
N THR A 29 -5.09 -12.14 -5.54
CA THR A 29 -4.69 -13.38 -6.20
C THR A 29 -3.22 -13.67 -5.94
N SER A 30 -2.90 -14.92 -5.61
CA SER A 30 -1.50 -15.40 -5.57
C SER A 30 -1.18 -16.14 -6.87
N LEU A 31 -0.15 -15.67 -7.57
CA LEU A 31 0.25 -16.19 -8.88
C LEU A 31 1.64 -16.81 -8.80
N MET A 32 1.81 -18.03 -9.29
CA MET A 32 3.14 -18.62 -9.47
C MET A 32 3.76 -18.12 -10.79
N VAL A 33 4.98 -17.62 -10.72
CA VAL A 33 5.77 -17.25 -11.90
C VAL A 33 6.95 -18.16 -12.02
N LYS A 34 6.79 -19.20 -12.84
CA LYS A 34 7.83 -20.24 -13.06
C LYS A 34 9.02 -19.67 -13.82
N GLY A 35 10.21 -19.97 -13.32
CA GLY A 35 11.46 -19.60 -13.98
C GLY A 35 11.79 -18.10 -13.94
N ALA A 36 11.10 -17.32 -13.10
CA ALA A 36 11.32 -15.87 -13.01
C ALA A 36 12.75 -15.49 -12.60
N LYS A 37 13.40 -16.32 -11.77
CA LYS A 37 14.80 -16.08 -11.29
C LYS A 37 15.88 -16.64 -12.22
N ARG A 38 15.54 -17.21 -13.36
CA ARG A 38 16.56 -17.70 -14.31
C ARG A 38 17.34 -16.55 -14.92
N LYS A 39 18.63 -16.76 -15.17
CA LYS A 39 19.60 -15.70 -15.58
C LYS A 39 19.14 -14.85 -16.80
N ASN A 40 18.38 -15.43 -17.70
CA ASN A 40 17.89 -14.74 -18.92
C ASN A 40 16.35 -14.62 -18.92
N SER A 41 15.74 -14.50 -17.73
CA SER A 41 14.30 -14.36 -17.63
C SER A 41 13.88 -12.90 -17.86
N ASP A 42 12.97 -12.69 -18.80
CA ASP A 42 12.27 -11.42 -19.04
C ASP A 42 11.16 -11.16 -18.03
N LYS A 43 10.88 -12.14 -17.15
CA LYS A 43 9.76 -12.10 -16.21
C LYS A 43 10.03 -11.29 -14.95
N LEU A 44 11.28 -10.90 -14.66
CA LEU A 44 11.59 -10.17 -13.43
C LEU A 44 10.87 -8.83 -13.35
N ALA A 45 10.77 -8.10 -14.46
CA ALA A 45 10.13 -6.79 -14.50
C ALA A 45 8.65 -6.83 -14.07
N ILE A 46 7.92 -7.88 -14.49
CA ILE A 46 6.52 -8.07 -14.09
C ILE A 46 6.36 -8.57 -12.66
N CYS A 47 7.45 -8.98 -12.01
CA CYS A 47 7.45 -9.49 -10.64
C CYS A 47 7.79 -8.42 -9.59
N GLU A 48 8.10 -7.21 -10.00
CA GLU A 48 8.49 -6.15 -9.06
C GLU A 48 7.26 -5.59 -8.32
N PRO A 49 7.30 -5.46 -6.98
CA PRO A 49 6.29 -4.69 -6.26
C PRO A 49 6.15 -3.26 -6.81
N LEU A 50 5.03 -2.60 -6.56
CA LEU A 50 4.71 -1.30 -7.16
C LEU A 50 4.73 -1.33 -8.70
N THR A 51 4.17 -2.39 -9.28
CA THR A 51 4.04 -2.51 -10.73
C THR A 51 2.63 -2.96 -11.07
N ILE A 52 1.96 -2.24 -11.94
CA ILE A 52 0.69 -2.69 -12.53
C ILE A 52 1.03 -3.57 -13.72
N ILE A 53 0.53 -4.78 -13.69
CA ILE A 53 0.74 -5.77 -14.74
C ILE A 53 -0.59 -6.14 -15.41
N GLN A 54 -0.56 -6.34 -16.72
CA GLN A 54 -1.61 -7.03 -17.45
C GLN A 54 -1.11 -8.43 -17.79
N TYR A 55 -1.90 -9.46 -17.45
CA TYR A 55 -1.43 -10.84 -17.53
C TYR A 55 -2.53 -11.83 -17.83
N GLU A 56 -2.11 -13.02 -18.29
CA GLU A 56 -2.92 -14.22 -18.37
C GLU A 56 -2.48 -15.25 -17.33
N LYS A 57 -3.42 -16.04 -16.85
CA LYS A 57 -3.18 -17.08 -15.84
C LYS A 57 -3.88 -18.39 -16.18
N THR A 58 -3.33 -19.50 -15.69
CA THR A 58 -3.98 -20.81 -15.78
C THR A 58 -5.25 -20.88 -14.95
N LYS A 59 -6.23 -21.68 -15.41
CA LYS A 59 -7.46 -21.96 -14.66
C LYS A 59 -7.17 -23.10 -13.68
N SER A 60 -6.61 -22.79 -12.53
CA SER A 60 -6.31 -23.77 -11.47
C SER A 60 -6.47 -23.16 -10.10
N LYS A 61 -6.52 -24.00 -9.05
CA LYS A 61 -6.58 -23.53 -7.65
C LYS A 61 -5.33 -22.71 -7.27
N PHE A 62 -4.17 -23.03 -7.87
CA PHE A 62 -2.92 -22.29 -7.74
C PHE A 62 -2.51 -21.79 -9.13
N PRO A 63 -3.03 -20.63 -9.55
CA PRO A 63 -2.82 -20.15 -10.91
C PRO A 63 -1.35 -19.80 -11.15
N SER A 64 -0.86 -20.18 -12.33
CA SER A 64 0.44 -19.75 -12.82
C SER A 64 0.26 -18.65 -13.86
N LEU A 65 1.08 -17.61 -13.77
CA LEU A 65 1.18 -16.58 -14.79
C LEU A 65 1.79 -17.19 -16.05
N THR A 66 1.08 -17.11 -17.16
CA THR A 66 1.53 -17.62 -18.46
C THR A 66 2.23 -16.54 -19.27
N GLU A 67 1.57 -15.39 -19.40
CA GLU A 67 2.08 -14.22 -20.11
C GLU A 67 1.77 -12.97 -19.29
N GLY A 68 2.60 -11.94 -19.42
CA GLY A 68 2.39 -10.69 -18.73
C GLY A 68 3.23 -9.55 -19.30
N VAL A 69 2.68 -8.35 -19.21
CA VAL A 69 3.36 -7.10 -19.58
C VAL A 69 3.19 -6.07 -18.49
N VAL A 70 4.19 -5.22 -18.32
CA VAL A 70 4.14 -4.06 -17.42
C VAL A 70 3.27 -2.99 -18.06
N LYS A 71 2.29 -2.47 -17.30
CA LYS A 71 1.46 -1.31 -17.69
C LYS A 71 1.96 -0.02 -17.08
N GLU A 72 2.30 -0.08 -15.79
CA GLU A 72 2.86 1.04 -15.04
C GLU A 72 3.89 0.48 -14.05
N SER A 73 5.05 1.08 -13.96
CA SER A 73 6.12 0.64 -13.08
C SER A 73 6.34 1.53 -11.85
N TYR A 74 5.66 2.66 -11.79
CA TYR A 74 5.84 3.69 -10.76
C TYR A 74 7.33 4.04 -10.54
N ARG A 75 8.03 4.25 -11.65
CA ARG A 75 9.49 4.49 -11.67
C ARG A 75 9.86 5.71 -10.84
N GLU A 76 9.07 6.77 -10.92
CA GLU A 76 9.28 8.02 -10.21
C GLU A 76 9.21 7.83 -8.68
N ILE A 77 8.38 6.89 -8.21
CA ILE A 77 8.34 6.49 -6.80
C ILE A 77 9.59 5.67 -6.46
N LYS A 78 9.96 4.71 -7.32
CA LYS A 78 11.08 3.80 -7.07
C LYS A 78 12.46 4.49 -7.07
N GLU A 79 12.60 5.57 -7.81
CA GLU A 79 13.84 6.38 -7.90
C GLU A 79 13.98 7.40 -6.76
N ASP A 80 12.91 7.69 -6.02
CA ASP A 80 12.90 8.54 -4.84
C ASP A 80 12.79 7.68 -3.57
N LEU A 81 13.86 7.62 -2.77
CA LEU A 81 13.90 6.75 -1.59
C LEU A 81 12.80 7.07 -0.56
N PHE A 82 12.46 8.35 -0.41
CA PHE A 82 11.41 8.76 0.52
C PHE A 82 10.02 8.33 0.04
N LYS A 83 9.68 8.61 -1.22
CA LYS A 83 8.43 8.14 -1.84
C LYS A 83 8.35 6.61 -1.84
N TYR A 84 9.45 5.92 -2.13
CA TYR A 84 9.51 4.46 -2.09
C TYR A 84 9.23 3.90 -0.69
N SER A 85 9.76 4.56 0.35
CA SER A 85 9.50 4.15 1.74
C SER A 85 8.02 4.26 2.09
N ILE A 86 7.36 5.36 1.69
CA ILE A 86 5.91 5.59 1.86
C ILE A 86 5.11 4.53 1.11
N ALA A 87 5.40 4.31 -0.17
CA ALA A 87 4.72 3.29 -0.96
C ALA A 87 4.88 1.88 -0.37
N SER A 88 6.06 1.58 0.20
CA SER A 88 6.31 0.32 0.89
C SER A 88 5.43 0.15 2.14
N VAL A 89 5.19 1.23 2.89
CA VAL A 89 4.24 1.23 4.03
C VAL A 89 2.82 0.93 3.55
N ILE A 90 2.37 1.58 2.47
CA ILE A 90 1.05 1.36 1.87
C ILE A 90 0.88 -0.10 1.45
N LEU A 91 1.85 -0.67 0.72
CA LEU A 91 1.79 -2.07 0.31
C LEU A 91 1.79 -3.04 1.49
N GLU A 92 2.52 -2.74 2.56
CA GLU A 92 2.55 -3.59 3.75
C GLU A 92 1.22 -3.54 4.50
N TYR A 93 0.57 -2.37 4.62
CA TYR A 93 -0.80 -2.27 5.13
C TYR A 93 -1.76 -3.17 4.36
N ILE A 94 -1.80 -3.02 3.04
CA ILE A 94 -2.68 -3.77 2.15
C ILE A 94 -2.45 -5.28 2.30
N TYR A 95 -1.19 -5.72 2.28
CA TYR A 95 -0.84 -7.14 2.40
C TYR A 95 -1.22 -7.72 3.77
N THR A 96 -1.02 -6.95 4.84
CA THR A 96 -1.25 -7.42 6.21
C THR A 96 -2.74 -7.45 6.54
N LEU A 97 -3.52 -6.49 6.01
CA LEU A 97 -4.95 -6.34 6.29
C LEU A 97 -5.87 -7.01 5.27
N LYS A 98 -5.31 -7.72 4.28
CA LYS A 98 -6.06 -8.30 3.15
C LYS A 98 -7.26 -9.15 3.57
N ASP A 99 -7.16 -9.88 4.69
CA ASP A 99 -8.21 -10.78 5.18
C ASP A 99 -9.28 -10.05 6.02
N ALA A 100 -9.02 -8.79 6.40
CA ALA A 100 -9.94 -7.93 7.16
C ALA A 100 -10.79 -7.02 6.26
N ILE A 101 -10.49 -6.94 4.97
CA ILE A 101 -11.15 -6.04 4.02
C ILE A 101 -11.99 -6.86 3.05
N SER A 102 -13.23 -6.46 2.84
CA SER A 102 -14.17 -7.11 1.90
C SER A 102 -14.46 -6.27 0.66
N ASP A 103 -14.31 -4.95 0.71
CA ASP A 103 -14.50 -4.06 -0.44
C ASP A 103 -13.18 -3.87 -1.19
N TYR A 104 -12.80 -4.87 -1.97
CA TYR A 104 -11.54 -4.86 -2.73
C TYR A 104 -11.52 -3.81 -3.84
N LYS A 105 -12.65 -3.53 -4.45
CA LYS A 105 -12.74 -2.52 -5.49
C LYS A 105 -12.38 -1.13 -4.97
N SER A 106 -12.97 -0.74 -3.86
CA SER A 106 -12.65 0.54 -3.23
C SER A 106 -11.23 0.59 -2.70
N LEU A 107 -10.70 -0.52 -2.13
CA LEU A 107 -9.31 -0.62 -1.71
C LEU A 107 -8.34 -0.46 -2.89
N TYR A 108 -8.60 -1.17 -4.00
CA TYR A 108 -7.78 -1.06 -5.20
C TYR A 108 -7.75 0.38 -5.72
N ASN A 109 -8.93 1.00 -5.87
CA ASN A 109 -9.05 2.38 -6.34
C ASN A 109 -8.34 3.36 -5.40
N LEU A 110 -8.54 3.25 -4.07
CA LEU A 110 -7.81 4.07 -3.10
C LEU A 110 -6.29 3.92 -3.27
N THR A 111 -5.83 2.68 -3.44
CA THR A 111 -4.39 2.40 -3.58
C THR A 111 -3.83 3.04 -4.84
N ILE A 112 -4.49 2.86 -5.99
CA ILE A 112 -4.03 3.45 -7.26
C ILE A 112 -4.03 4.97 -7.18
N MET A 113 -5.12 5.58 -6.69
CA MET A 113 -5.19 7.04 -6.51
C MET A 113 -4.07 7.57 -5.62
N THR A 114 -3.76 6.87 -4.52
CA THR A 114 -2.69 7.28 -3.60
C THR A 114 -1.31 7.15 -4.24
N LEU A 115 -1.06 6.09 -5.00
CA LEU A 115 0.21 5.91 -5.72
C LEU A 115 0.38 6.94 -6.84
N ASP A 116 -0.68 7.27 -7.56
CA ASP A 116 -0.66 8.31 -8.59
C ASP A 116 -0.44 9.70 -7.98
N GLU A 117 -1.08 9.99 -6.85
CA GLU A 117 -0.82 11.23 -6.11
C GLU A 117 0.65 11.28 -5.64
N LEU A 118 1.16 10.21 -5.03
CA LEU A 118 2.53 10.11 -4.56
C LEU A 118 3.56 10.27 -5.70
N LYS A 119 3.26 9.73 -6.88
CA LYS A 119 4.08 9.86 -8.08
C LYS A 119 4.27 11.34 -8.46
N HIS A 120 3.20 12.13 -8.43
CA HIS A 120 3.19 13.51 -8.89
C HIS A 120 3.46 14.55 -7.79
N ASN A 121 3.18 14.23 -6.52
CA ASN A 121 3.39 15.14 -5.40
C ASN A 121 4.86 15.12 -4.95
N SER A 122 5.57 16.22 -5.16
CA SER A 122 6.96 16.38 -4.73
C SER A 122 7.09 17.17 -3.42
N ASP A 123 6.09 18.01 -3.10
CA ASP A 123 6.19 18.94 -1.97
C ASP A 123 5.83 18.32 -0.62
N SER A 124 4.87 17.39 -0.62
CA SER A 124 4.36 16.76 0.61
C SER A 124 3.99 15.29 0.41
N PRO A 125 4.95 14.39 0.12
CA PRO A 125 4.66 12.98 -0.12
C PRO A 125 3.96 12.28 1.06
N GLU A 126 4.23 12.71 2.30
CA GLU A 126 3.60 12.16 3.50
C GLU A 126 2.10 12.38 3.58
N ASP A 127 1.61 13.47 3.01
CA ASP A 127 0.17 13.79 3.03
C ASP A 127 -0.64 12.70 2.32
N SER A 128 -0.06 12.08 1.27
CA SER A 128 -0.65 10.93 0.59
C SER A 128 -0.73 9.71 1.51
N LEU A 129 0.30 9.45 2.34
CA LEU A 129 0.27 8.36 3.32
C LEU A 129 -0.80 8.60 4.38
N PHE A 130 -0.85 9.80 4.96
CA PHE A 130 -1.84 10.11 6.01
C PHE A 130 -3.28 10.04 5.49
N ARG A 131 -3.53 10.51 4.26
CA ARG A 131 -4.84 10.35 3.61
C ARG A 131 -5.19 8.89 3.39
N PHE A 132 -4.25 8.09 2.91
CA PHE A 132 -4.42 6.65 2.77
C PHE A 132 -4.76 6.00 4.12
N GLU A 133 -3.98 6.27 5.16
CA GLU A 133 -4.19 5.73 6.51
C GLU A 133 -5.58 6.13 7.05
N ALA A 134 -5.96 7.40 6.92
CA ALA A 134 -7.27 7.87 7.38
C ALA A 134 -8.44 7.21 6.63
N LEU A 135 -8.34 7.03 5.31
CA LEU A 135 -9.39 6.40 4.51
C LEU A 135 -9.43 4.88 4.72
N LEU A 136 -8.28 4.24 4.93
CA LEU A 136 -8.20 2.80 5.19
C LEU A 136 -8.99 2.40 6.45
N THR A 137 -9.05 3.27 7.49
CA THR A 137 -9.86 3.00 8.70
C THR A 137 -11.33 2.78 8.39
N ARG A 138 -11.86 3.41 7.33
CA ARG A 138 -13.27 3.23 6.91
C ARG A 138 -13.52 1.85 6.35
N PHE A 139 -12.59 1.31 5.56
CA PHE A 139 -12.69 -0.06 5.02
C PHE A 139 -12.58 -1.12 6.10
N LEU A 140 -11.90 -0.79 7.20
CA LEU A 140 -11.77 -1.66 8.37
C LEU A 140 -12.97 -1.55 9.33
N GLY A 141 -13.91 -0.63 9.06
CA GLY A 141 -15.11 -0.42 9.89
C GLY A 141 -14.85 0.27 11.23
N ILE A 142 -13.63 0.72 11.48
CA ILE A 142 -13.26 1.40 12.75
C ILE A 142 -13.45 2.91 12.67
N GLY A 143 -13.14 3.55 11.54
CA GLY A 143 -13.31 4.98 11.31
C GLY A 143 -12.62 5.90 12.32
N LEU A 144 -12.57 7.19 12.04
CA LEU A 144 -11.94 8.19 12.90
C LEU A 144 -13.03 9.15 13.46
N LYS A 145 -13.91 8.62 14.35
CA LYS A 145 -14.95 9.42 14.98
C LYS A 145 -14.34 10.28 16.08
N LYS A 146 -14.56 11.60 16.05
CA LYS A 146 -13.97 12.56 16.99
C LYS A 146 -14.28 12.24 18.46
N GLU A 147 -15.50 11.81 18.76
CA GLU A 147 -15.91 11.42 20.10
C GLU A 147 -15.10 10.23 20.59
N TYR A 148 -14.97 9.18 19.76
CA TYR A 148 -14.17 7.99 20.05
C TYR A 148 -12.69 8.36 20.26
N LEU A 149 -12.13 9.22 19.41
CA LEU A 149 -10.73 9.64 19.52
C LEU A 149 -10.45 10.46 20.78
N ARG A 150 -11.40 11.31 21.22
CA ARG A 150 -11.28 12.05 22.49
C ARG A 150 -11.32 11.12 23.70
N GLU A 151 -12.19 10.13 23.67
CA GLU A 151 -12.39 9.21 24.80
C GLU A 151 -11.26 8.19 24.96
N HIS A 152 -10.78 7.61 23.85
CA HIS A 152 -9.85 6.47 23.86
C HIS A 152 -8.41 6.83 23.55
N TYR A 153 -8.17 7.97 22.91
CA TYR A 153 -6.84 8.43 22.49
C TYR A 153 -6.46 9.80 23.04
N GLU A 154 -7.27 10.36 23.95
CA GLU A 154 -7.05 11.70 24.52
C GLU A 154 -6.75 12.76 23.43
N ALA A 155 -7.43 12.64 22.28
CA ALA A 155 -7.12 13.40 21.08
C ALA A 155 -7.20 14.91 21.33
N SER A 156 -6.07 15.58 21.18
CA SER A 156 -5.97 17.03 21.26
C SER A 156 -6.76 17.73 20.16
N MET A 157 -7.11 18.99 20.38
CA MET A 157 -7.73 19.82 19.31
C MET A 157 -6.82 19.91 18.09
N GLU A 158 -5.51 20.03 18.31
CA GLU A 158 -4.53 20.07 17.21
C GLU A 158 -4.55 18.81 16.36
N LEU A 159 -4.65 17.61 16.97
CA LEU A 159 -4.80 16.36 16.23
C LEU A 159 -6.10 16.36 15.41
N LEU A 160 -7.22 16.77 16.02
CA LEU A 160 -8.52 16.78 15.34
C LEU A 160 -8.54 17.77 14.18
N ASP A 161 -7.92 18.94 14.31
CA ASP A 161 -7.80 19.95 13.25
C ASP A 161 -6.92 19.42 12.09
N ASN A 162 -5.81 18.73 12.39
CA ASN A 162 -4.98 18.09 11.35
C ASN A 162 -5.72 16.96 10.64
N LEU A 163 -6.54 16.16 11.33
CA LEU A 163 -7.38 15.14 10.69
C LEU A 163 -8.48 15.76 9.81
N ASP A 164 -9.08 16.87 10.23
CA ASP A 164 -10.03 17.61 9.41
C ASP A 164 -9.36 18.16 8.13
N SER A 165 -8.18 18.76 8.25
CA SER A 165 -7.40 19.24 7.11
C SER A 165 -7.08 18.13 6.10
N LEU A 166 -6.77 16.89 6.57
CA LEU A 166 -6.60 15.73 5.69
C LEU A 166 -7.83 15.44 4.83
N TYR A 167 -9.02 15.46 5.44
CA TYR A 167 -10.26 15.17 4.71
C TYR A 167 -10.67 16.31 3.76
N GLN A 168 -10.25 17.54 4.05
CA GLN A 168 -10.52 18.71 3.22
C GLN A 168 -9.48 18.94 2.13
N GLY A 169 -8.38 18.17 2.13
CA GLY A 169 -7.27 18.33 1.20
C GLY A 169 -6.42 19.58 1.47
N GLU A 170 -6.48 20.10 2.70
CA GLU A 170 -5.72 21.26 3.14
C GLU A 170 -4.29 20.86 3.58
N THR A 171 -3.43 21.88 3.72
CA THR A 171 -2.06 21.68 4.21
C THR A 171 -2.05 21.24 5.66
N ILE A 172 -1.34 20.14 5.95
CA ILE A 172 -1.17 19.62 7.29
C ILE A 172 -0.15 20.47 8.05
N LYS A 173 -0.56 21.03 9.18
CA LYS A 173 0.27 21.91 10.00
C LYS A 173 1.28 21.15 10.85
N ASN A 174 0.88 20.02 11.40
CA ASN A 174 1.74 19.21 12.27
C ASN A 174 1.74 17.74 11.85
N LYS A 175 2.72 17.39 11.00
CA LYS A 175 2.87 16.01 10.50
C LYS A 175 3.31 15.04 11.59
N GLN A 176 4.06 15.50 12.61
CA GLN A 176 4.52 14.64 13.69
C GLN A 176 3.33 14.07 14.48
N ILE A 177 2.34 14.92 14.82
CA ILE A 177 1.16 14.47 15.56
C ILE A 177 0.36 13.40 14.80
N LEU A 178 0.25 13.53 13.47
CA LEU A 178 -0.41 12.51 12.65
C LEU A 178 0.41 11.22 12.56
N ARG A 179 1.73 11.32 12.44
CA ARG A 179 2.63 10.17 12.43
C ARG A 179 2.48 9.33 13.70
N ASP A 180 2.61 9.99 14.85
CA ASP A 180 2.50 9.33 16.16
C ASP A 180 1.11 8.74 16.37
N PHE A 181 0.07 9.49 15.97
CA PHE A 181 -1.30 9.03 16.03
C PHE A 181 -1.52 7.76 15.20
N PHE A 182 -1.20 7.74 13.92
CA PHE A 182 -1.47 6.57 13.07
C PHE A 182 -0.64 5.34 13.47
N ILE A 183 0.61 5.52 13.94
CA ILE A 183 1.40 4.42 14.48
C ILE A 183 0.69 3.78 15.67
N ASN A 184 0.25 4.60 16.64
CA ASN A 184 -0.41 4.11 17.85
C ASN A 184 -1.81 3.56 17.56
N TYR A 185 -2.58 4.23 16.70
CA TYR A 185 -3.92 3.83 16.33
C TYR A 185 -3.95 2.45 15.70
N TYR A 186 -3.19 2.23 14.65
CA TYR A 186 -3.14 0.92 13.98
C TYR A 186 -2.54 -0.19 14.85
N LYS A 187 -1.59 0.16 15.72
CA LYS A 187 -1.05 -0.79 16.71
C LYS A 187 -2.10 -1.21 17.72
N ASN A 188 -2.88 -0.27 18.26
CA ASN A 188 -3.87 -0.53 19.30
C ASN A 188 -5.13 -1.19 18.75
N GLU A 189 -5.66 -0.69 17.62
CA GLU A 189 -6.91 -1.21 17.04
C GLU A 189 -6.72 -2.54 16.30
N MET A 190 -5.57 -2.74 15.66
CA MET A 190 -5.33 -3.86 14.75
C MET A 190 -4.12 -4.73 15.14
N GLY A 191 -3.39 -4.38 16.17
CA GLY A 191 -2.15 -5.07 16.54
C GLY A 191 -1.02 -4.92 15.51
N LEU A 192 -1.08 -3.93 14.62
CA LEU A 192 -0.13 -3.80 13.52
C LEU A 192 1.20 -3.21 13.98
N ASN A 193 2.28 -3.84 13.50
CA ASN A 193 3.64 -3.32 13.63
C ASN A 193 4.36 -3.49 12.27
N LEU A 194 4.26 -2.48 11.42
CA LEU A 194 4.76 -2.54 10.05
C LEU A 194 6.28 -2.38 10.02
N LYS A 195 6.95 -3.29 9.33
CA LYS A 195 8.41 -3.28 9.19
C LYS A 195 8.90 -2.14 8.29
N SER A 196 8.16 -1.83 7.24
CA SER A 196 8.45 -0.74 6.30
C SER A 196 8.45 0.64 6.97
N LYS A 197 7.67 0.84 8.06
CA LYS A 197 7.69 2.09 8.82
C LYS A 197 9.07 2.41 9.41
N LYS A 198 9.91 1.44 9.66
CA LYS A 198 11.28 1.69 10.15
C LYS A 198 12.12 2.48 9.15
N LEU A 199 12.07 2.09 7.86
CA LEU A 199 12.77 2.83 6.82
C LEU A 199 12.19 4.24 6.66
N TYR A 200 10.86 4.35 6.55
CA TYR A 200 10.18 5.62 6.43
C TYR A 200 10.54 6.60 7.57
N LEU A 201 10.48 6.17 8.83
CA LEU A 201 10.80 7.00 9.98
C LEU A 201 12.29 7.41 9.99
N SER A 202 13.20 6.51 9.64
CA SER A 202 14.63 6.84 9.60
C SER A 202 15.00 7.91 8.56
N LEU A 203 14.16 8.16 7.57
CA LEU A 203 14.37 9.20 6.56
C LEU A 203 13.81 10.57 6.97
N ILE A 204 13.02 10.64 8.03
CA ILE A 204 12.45 11.88 8.55
C ILE A 204 13.32 12.45 9.68
N GLU A 205 14.00 11.59 10.43
CA GLU A 205 14.83 11.96 11.59
C GLU A 205 16.20 12.55 11.18
N VAL A 206 16.48 12.68 9.87
CA VAL A 206 17.70 13.27 9.30
C VAL A 206 17.45 14.73 8.93
#